data_cb5447e897b9f5decf925fd85a5d37cb
#
_entry.id   cb5447e897b9f5decf925fd85a5d37cb
#
_cell.length_a   1.000
_cell.length_b   1.000
_cell.length_c   1.000
_cell.angle_alpha   90.00
_cell.angle_beta   90.00
_cell.angle_gamma   90.00
#
_symmetry.space_group_name_H-M   'P 1'
#
loop_
_entity.id
_entity.type
_entity.pdbx_description
1 polymer ?
#
loop_
_entity_poly.entity_id
_entity_poly.type
_entity_poly.pdbx_seq_one_letter_code
_entity_poly.pdbx_strand_id
1 'polypeptide(L)'
;VYKRQVTHRLDPRVKMVGFLAAMFTMFAVNTPTQLALGIAITLAVIAAARLNPLRVLESIHPILILLVLMGVVNLFVVRTGTPVVALGPLSITDQGVTIAVLYACRFALVIILGAVFLTTTTPTAMTDAFATLISPLNRLGIHAQEIALVMSLALRFIPTLTDETRAIVDAQSARGGSIETGSLAQRIKAMSAIIVPIFAGTLRHADNLSLALDARCYEEGIRRTHWRALTIAARDLIFAAAVIIYIAAIIAL
;
A
#
# COMPACT_ATOMS: atom_id res chain seq x y z
N VAL A 1 -0.25 -14.91 -16.39
CA VAL A 1 0.87 -15.83 -16.09
C VAL A 1 1.20 -15.90 -14.60
N TYR A 2 0.84 -14.91 -13.78
CA TYR A 2 1.28 -14.80 -12.38
C TYR A 2 0.47 -15.60 -11.34
N LYS A 3 -0.65 -16.23 -11.68
CA LYS A 3 -1.58 -16.88 -10.73
C LYS A 3 -1.11 -18.22 -10.09
N ARG A 4 0.09 -18.72 -10.41
CA ARG A 4 0.57 -20.04 -9.92
C ARG A 4 1.60 -19.98 -8.78
N GLN A 5 1.92 -18.81 -8.25
CA GLN A 5 2.94 -18.67 -7.20
C GLN A 5 2.35 -18.90 -5.81
N VAL A 6 3.16 -19.43 -4.88
CA VAL A 6 2.73 -19.77 -3.51
C VAL A 6 2.15 -18.57 -2.77
N THR A 7 2.80 -17.42 -2.89
CA THR A 7 2.39 -16.16 -2.26
C THR A 7 1.07 -15.58 -2.80
N HIS A 8 0.69 -15.89 -4.06
CA HIS A 8 -0.58 -15.46 -4.64
C HIS A 8 -1.77 -16.32 -4.20
N ARG A 9 -1.51 -17.49 -3.62
CA ARG A 9 -2.53 -18.43 -3.15
C ARG A 9 -2.76 -18.36 -1.64
N LEU A 10 -2.05 -17.49 -0.94
CA LEU A 10 -2.27 -17.23 0.48
C LEU A 10 -3.60 -16.50 0.69
N ASP A 11 -4.25 -16.79 1.82
CA ASP A 11 -5.42 -16.05 2.25
C ASP A 11 -5.06 -14.56 2.42
N PRO A 12 -5.77 -13.64 1.73
CA PRO A 12 -5.45 -12.20 1.77
C PRO A 12 -5.46 -11.59 3.18
N ARG A 13 -6.22 -12.16 4.11
CA ARG A 13 -6.30 -11.70 5.52
C ARG A 13 -4.99 -11.96 6.24
N VAL A 14 -4.54 -13.23 6.20
CA VAL A 14 -3.30 -13.66 6.87
C VAL A 14 -2.11 -12.94 6.25
N LYS A 15 -2.15 -12.78 4.94
CA LYS A 15 -1.12 -12.06 4.20
C LYS A 15 -1.05 -10.59 4.60
N MET A 16 -2.18 -9.89 4.63
CA MET A 16 -2.25 -8.47 5.00
C MET A 16 -1.74 -8.26 6.42
N VAL A 17 -2.24 -9.04 7.39
CA VAL A 17 -1.81 -8.95 8.79
C VAL A 17 -0.32 -9.30 8.92
N GLY A 18 0.13 -10.37 8.27
CA GLY A 18 1.52 -10.81 8.33
C GLY A 18 2.51 -9.79 7.74
N PHE A 19 2.20 -9.22 6.58
CA PHE A 19 3.06 -8.18 5.99
C PHE A 19 3.08 -6.90 6.83
N LEU A 20 1.92 -6.45 7.31
CA LEU A 20 1.85 -5.29 8.20
C LEU A 20 2.64 -5.53 9.48
N ALA A 21 2.46 -6.68 10.14
CA ALA A 21 3.21 -7.04 11.33
C ALA A 21 4.72 -7.08 11.06
N ALA A 22 5.15 -7.68 9.95
CA ALA A 22 6.55 -7.69 9.54
C ALA A 22 7.10 -6.27 9.29
N MET A 23 6.34 -5.40 8.63
CA MET A 23 6.73 -4.01 8.40
C MET A 23 6.85 -3.23 9.71
N PHE A 24 5.89 -3.38 10.64
CA PHE A 24 5.97 -2.75 11.97
C PHE A 24 7.15 -3.27 12.79
N THR A 25 7.45 -4.56 12.71
CA THR A 25 8.60 -5.16 13.43
C THR A 25 9.93 -4.61 12.91
N MET A 26 10.01 -4.24 11.61
CA MET A 26 11.20 -3.57 11.08
C MET A 26 11.52 -2.26 11.80
N PHE A 27 10.54 -1.54 12.33
CA PHE A 27 10.80 -0.32 13.13
C PHE A 27 11.43 -0.61 14.49
N ALA A 28 11.33 -1.83 15.00
CA ALA A 28 11.97 -2.26 16.25
C ALA A 28 13.44 -2.66 16.07
N VAL A 29 13.94 -2.74 14.83
CA VAL A 29 15.34 -3.08 14.52
C VAL A 29 16.26 -1.95 14.95
N ASN A 30 17.13 -2.19 15.93
CA ASN A 30 18.08 -1.21 16.47
C ASN A 30 19.55 -1.67 16.39
N THR A 31 19.79 -2.95 16.08
CA THR A 31 21.11 -3.53 16.01
C THR A 31 21.46 -3.98 14.59
N PRO A 32 22.75 -4.00 14.20
CA PRO A 32 23.17 -4.51 12.89
C PRO A 32 22.82 -6.00 12.69
N THR A 33 22.79 -6.79 13.76
CA THR A 33 22.43 -8.21 13.72
C THR A 33 20.95 -8.40 13.37
N GLN A 34 20.07 -7.61 14.00
CA GLN A 34 18.63 -7.59 13.65
C GLN A 34 18.41 -7.14 12.21
N LEU A 35 19.20 -6.14 11.74
CA LEU A 35 19.13 -5.67 10.35
C LEU A 35 19.51 -6.78 9.37
N ALA A 36 20.59 -7.52 9.63
CA ALA A 36 21.01 -8.65 8.80
C ALA A 36 19.91 -9.73 8.70
N LEU A 37 19.24 -10.05 9.83
CA LEU A 37 18.10 -10.95 9.86
C LEU A 37 16.94 -10.40 9.02
N GLY A 38 16.63 -9.12 9.13
CA GLY A 38 15.60 -8.44 8.35
C GLY A 38 15.86 -8.52 6.85
N ILE A 39 17.12 -8.30 6.43
CA ILE A 39 17.54 -8.44 5.02
C ILE A 39 17.36 -9.89 4.56
N ALA A 40 17.83 -10.86 5.33
CA ALA A 40 17.74 -12.29 4.98
C ALA A 40 16.28 -12.72 4.77
N ILE A 41 15.38 -12.32 5.67
CA ILE A 41 13.95 -12.64 5.56
C ILE A 41 13.29 -11.92 4.39
N THR A 42 13.60 -10.65 4.17
CA THR A 42 13.08 -9.91 3.01
C THR A 42 13.50 -10.58 1.71
N LEU A 43 14.76 -11.01 1.59
CA LEU A 43 15.24 -11.76 0.43
C LEU A 43 14.54 -13.11 0.29
N ALA A 44 14.31 -13.83 1.39
CA ALA A 44 13.55 -15.08 1.39
C ALA A 44 12.11 -14.87 0.90
N VAL A 45 11.45 -13.79 1.33
CA VAL A 45 10.09 -13.43 0.89
C VAL A 45 10.08 -13.10 -0.62
N ILE A 46 11.05 -12.34 -1.13
CA ILE A 46 11.18 -12.02 -2.57
C ILE A 46 11.38 -13.32 -3.38
N ALA A 47 12.24 -14.21 -2.90
CA ALA A 47 12.51 -15.50 -3.54
C ALA A 47 11.27 -16.40 -3.54
N ALA A 48 10.55 -16.49 -2.40
CA ALA A 48 9.29 -17.23 -2.29
C ALA A 48 8.19 -16.65 -3.19
N ALA A 49 8.16 -15.33 -3.36
CA ALA A 49 7.26 -14.63 -4.27
C ALA A 49 7.69 -14.76 -5.73
N ARG A 50 8.89 -15.30 -6.01
CA ARG A 50 9.48 -15.39 -7.36
C ARG A 50 9.39 -14.09 -8.14
N LEU A 51 9.53 -12.97 -7.45
CA LEU A 51 9.55 -11.66 -8.05
C LEU A 51 10.94 -11.37 -8.62
N ASN A 52 10.97 -10.65 -9.72
CA ASN A 52 12.25 -10.16 -10.24
C ASN A 52 12.81 -9.11 -9.24
N PRO A 53 13.97 -9.37 -8.59
CA PRO A 53 14.52 -8.46 -7.60
C PRO A 53 14.80 -7.07 -8.16
N LEU A 54 15.12 -6.95 -9.45
CA LEU A 54 15.35 -5.66 -10.10
C LEU A 54 14.09 -4.80 -10.10
N ARG A 55 12.91 -5.37 -10.39
CA ARG A 55 11.63 -4.63 -10.36
C ARG A 55 11.23 -4.21 -8.95
N VAL A 56 11.58 -5.01 -7.96
CA VAL A 56 11.34 -4.66 -6.56
C VAL A 56 12.28 -3.52 -6.14
N LEU A 57 13.53 -3.55 -6.62
CA LEU A 57 14.50 -2.49 -6.37
C LEU A 57 14.10 -1.16 -7.05
N GLU A 58 13.47 -1.20 -8.20
CA GLU A 58 12.90 -0.03 -8.89
C GLU A 58 11.86 0.70 -8.00
N SER A 59 11.18 0.00 -7.09
CA SER A 59 10.23 0.61 -6.15
C SER A 59 10.89 1.55 -5.15
N ILE A 60 12.20 1.42 -4.92
CA ILE A 60 12.97 2.31 -4.04
C ILE A 60 13.38 3.58 -4.78
N HIS A 61 13.54 3.51 -6.11
CA HIS A 61 14.08 4.61 -6.92
C HIS A 61 13.40 5.98 -6.64
N PRO A 62 12.06 6.11 -6.61
CA PRO A 62 11.41 7.39 -6.34
C PRO A 62 11.65 7.92 -4.92
N ILE A 63 12.00 7.05 -3.98
CA ILE A 63 12.20 7.38 -2.55
C ILE A 63 13.68 7.44 -2.20
N LEU A 64 14.56 7.07 -3.14
CA LEU A 64 16.01 7.02 -2.91
C LEU A 64 16.56 8.38 -2.42
N ILE A 65 16.08 9.48 -2.98
CA ILE A 65 16.47 10.83 -2.56
C ILE A 65 16.12 11.06 -1.09
N LEU A 66 14.92 10.63 -0.67
CA LEU A 66 14.48 10.75 0.72
C LEU A 66 15.32 9.88 1.66
N LEU A 67 15.67 8.65 1.25
CA LEU A 67 16.52 7.74 2.02
C LEU A 67 17.92 8.31 2.20
N VAL A 68 18.50 8.85 1.14
CA VAL A 68 19.82 9.51 1.19
C VAL A 68 19.76 10.74 2.08
N LEU A 69 18.75 11.59 1.94
CA LEU A 69 18.56 12.77 2.79
C LEU A 69 18.43 12.38 4.25
N MET A 70 17.65 11.34 4.56
CA MET A 70 17.46 10.82 5.90
C MET A 70 18.79 10.31 6.49
N GLY A 71 19.59 9.58 5.68
CA GLY A 71 20.93 9.13 6.06
C GLY A 71 21.85 10.31 6.37
N VAL A 72 21.90 11.32 5.51
CA VAL A 72 22.70 12.53 5.67
C VAL A 72 22.29 13.31 6.93
N VAL A 73 20.99 13.50 7.15
CA VAL A 73 20.49 14.18 8.36
C VAL A 73 20.91 13.43 9.62
N ASN A 74 20.73 12.11 9.67
CA ASN A 74 21.14 11.30 10.83
C ASN A 74 22.64 11.34 11.06
N LEU A 75 23.47 11.38 10.01
CA LEU A 75 24.91 11.48 10.09
C LEU A 75 25.37 12.73 10.85
N PHE A 76 24.66 13.85 10.71
CA PHE A 76 25.00 15.12 11.35
C PHE A 76 24.27 15.36 12.68
N VAL A 77 23.09 14.77 12.86
CA VAL A 77 22.29 14.94 14.09
C VAL A 77 22.80 14.05 15.20
N VAL A 78 23.21 12.83 14.90
CA VAL A 78 23.72 11.89 15.90
C VAL A 78 25.19 12.19 16.22
N ARG A 79 25.43 12.76 17.39
CA ARG A 79 26.76 13.18 17.88
C ARG A 79 27.34 12.25 18.95
N THR A 80 26.73 11.11 19.19
CA THR A 80 27.20 10.11 20.16
C THR A 80 28.29 9.23 19.55
N GLY A 81 29.32 8.88 20.31
CA GLY A 81 30.43 8.01 19.89
C GLY A 81 31.73 8.75 19.64
N THR A 82 32.75 8.04 19.11
CA THR A 82 34.07 8.60 18.80
C THR A 82 34.01 9.43 17.52
N PRO A 83 34.53 10.66 17.49
CA PRO A 83 34.56 11.47 16.28
C PRO A 83 35.54 10.86 15.28
N VAL A 84 35.06 10.45 14.12
CA VAL A 84 35.87 9.91 13.00
C VAL A 84 36.41 11.07 12.17
N VAL A 85 35.60 12.11 11.96
CA VAL A 85 36.01 13.34 11.24
C VAL A 85 35.42 14.54 11.97
N ALA A 86 36.25 15.48 12.37
CA ALA A 86 35.84 16.74 12.96
C ALA A 86 36.06 17.87 11.95
N LEU A 87 34.96 18.42 11.40
CA LEU A 87 34.94 19.58 10.50
C LEU A 87 34.32 20.78 11.24
N GLY A 88 35.06 21.32 12.23
CA GLY A 88 34.58 22.46 13.03
C GLY A 88 33.32 22.12 13.84
N PRO A 89 32.19 22.82 13.63
CA PRO A 89 30.95 22.55 14.36
C PRO A 89 30.24 21.25 13.95
N LEU A 90 30.64 20.61 12.84
CA LEU A 90 30.11 19.37 12.31
C LEU A 90 31.06 18.21 12.59
N SER A 91 30.68 17.31 13.47
CA SER A 91 31.44 16.09 13.78
C SER A 91 30.68 14.86 13.27
N ILE A 92 31.34 14.08 12.44
CA ILE A 92 30.84 12.77 12.01
C ILE A 92 31.37 11.75 13.02
N THR A 93 30.46 11.03 13.67
CA THR A 93 30.78 10.00 14.66
C THR A 93 30.55 8.60 14.08
N ASP A 94 31.30 7.62 14.59
CA ASP A 94 31.15 6.21 14.20
C ASP A 94 29.71 5.70 14.42
N GLN A 95 29.11 6.05 15.55
CA GLN A 95 27.73 5.73 15.84
C GLN A 95 26.77 6.47 14.91
N GLY A 96 27.07 7.70 14.51
CA GLY A 96 26.29 8.45 13.52
C GLY A 96 26.23 7.75 12.16
N VAL A 97 27.36 7.22 11.70
CA VAL A 97 27.41 6.43 10.44
C VAL A 97 26.60 5.15 10.56
N THR A 98 26.79 4.41 11.66
CA THR A 98 26.08 3.15 11.89
C THR A 98 24.55 3.37 11.94
N ILE A 99 24.10 4.38 12.65
CA ILE A 99 22.66 4.71 12.77
C ILE A 99 22.10 5.22 11.44
N ALA A 100 22.85 6.04 10.69
CA ALA A 100 22.43 6.53 9.38
C ALA A 100 22.20 5.37 8.40
N VAL A 101 23.14 4.43 8.33
CA VAL A 101 23.03 3.24 7.47
C VAL A 101 21.88 2.34 7.94
N LEU A 102 21.77 2.11 9.26
CA LEU A 102 20.72 1.26 9.83
C LEU A 102 19.34 1.81 9.51
N TYR A 103 19.10 3.11 9.67
CA TYR A 103 17.82 3.72 9.38
C TYR A 103 17.50 3.75 7.88
N ALA A 104 18.49 4.08 7.04
CA ALA A 104 18.29 4.04 5.59
C ALA A 104 17.94 2.63 5.11
N CYS A 105 18.65 1.60 5.57
CA CYS A 105 18.36 0.22 5.25
C CYS A 105 17.00 -0.24 5.80
N ARG A 106 16.66 0.12 7.04
CA ARG A 106 15.36 -0.18 7.66
C ARG A 106 14.21 0.34 6.82
N PHE A 107 14.22 1.60 6.43
CA PHE A 107 13.18 2.20 5.59
C PHE A 107 13.14 1.55 4.21
N ALA A 108 14.30 1.26 3.61
CA ALA A 108 14.36 0.54 2.35
C ALA A 108 13.69 -0.83 2.43
N LEU A 109 13.95 -1.60 3.50
CA LEU A 109 13.32 -2.91 3.72
C LEU A 109 11.80 -2.82 3.90
N VAL A 110 11.31 -1.82 4.64
CA VAL A 110 9.87 -1.57 4.79
C VAL A 110 9.22 -1.28 3.43
N ILE A 111 9.85 -0.44 2.61
CA ILE A 111 9.35 -0.12 1.26
C ILE A 111 9.34 -1.36 0.37
N ILE A 112 10.40 -2.16 0.41
CA ILE A 112 10.48 -3.43 -0.33
C ILE A 112 9.36 -4.37 0.08
N LEU A 113 9.14 -4.58 1.38
CA LEU A 113 8.06 -5.44 1.88
C LEU A 113 6.68 -4.93 1.43
N GLY A 114 6.45 -3.61 1.49
CA GLY A 114 5.25 -2.97 0.98
C GLY A 114 5.06 -3.20 -0.52
N ALA A 115 6.11 -3.03 -1.31
CA ALA A 115 6.08 -3.28 -2.76
C ALA A 115 5.79 -4.75 -3.07
N VAL A 116 6.39 -5.69 -2.35
CA VAL A 116 6.10 -7.13 -2.49
C VAL A 116 4.65 -7.43 -2.14
N PHE A 117 4.12 -6.84 -1.08
CA PHE A 117 2.71 -6.99 -0.70
C PHE A 117 1.77 -6.49 -1.80
N LEU A 118 1.98 -5.26 -2.29
CA LEU A 118 1.16 -4.64 -3.33
C LEU A 118 1.21 -5.38 -4.67
N THR A 119 2.38 -5.87 -5.06
CA THR A 119 2.55 -6.62 -6.32
C THR A 119 1.98 -8.04 -6.26
N THR A 120 1.89 -8.61 -5.08
CA THR A 120 1.39 -9.98 -4.88
C THR A 120 -0.08 -10.06 -4.45
N THR A 121 -0.73 -8.93 -4.16
CA THR A 121 -2.13 -8.89 -3.69
C THR A 121 -2.94 -7.96 -4.57
N THR A 122 -4.07 -8.45 -5.10
CA THR A 122 -4.96 -7.61 -5.91
C THR A 122 -5.74 -6.63 -5.02
N PRO A 123 -6.08 -5.43 -5.52
CA PRO A 123 -6.87 -4.46 -4.76
C PRO A 123 -8.21 -5.03 -4.26
N THR A 124 -8.87 -5.86 -5.05
CA THR A 124 -10.12 -6.53 -4.66
C THR A 124 -9.91 -7.50 -3.50
N ALA A 125 -8.82 -8.30 -3.52
CA ALA A 125 -8.49 -9.20 -2.43
C ALA A 125 -8.12 -8.45 -1.14
N MET A 126 -7.48 -7.28 -1.26
CA MET A 126 -7.20 -6.40 -0.13
C MET A 126 -8.49 -5.88 0.50
N THR A 127 -9.46 -5.47 -0.33
CA THR A 127 -10.78 -5.00 0.12
C THR A 127 -11.53 -6.10 0.88
N ASP A 128 -11.56 -7.32 0.35
CA ASP A 128 -12.22 -8.47 0.98
C ASP A 128 -11.55 -8.84 2.32
N ALA A 129 -10.22 -8.79 2.37
CA ALA A 129 -9.46 -9.02 3.61
C ALA A 129 -9.77 -7.95 4.65
N PHE A 130 -9.72 -6.68 4.26
CA PHE A 130 -9.99 -5.54 5.12
C PHE A 130 -11.41 -5.58 5.70
N ALA A 131 -12.41 -5.83 4.86
CA ALA A 131 -13.80 -5.99 5.27
C ALA A 131 -13.97 -7.06 6.34
N THR A 132 -13.28 -8.19 6.16
CA THR A 132 -13.34 -9.28 7.12
C THR A 132 -12.62 -8.98 8.42
N LEU A 133 -11.48 -8.27 8.36
CA LEU A 133 -10.72 -7.86 9.55
C LEU A 133 -11.46 -6.80 10.37
N ILE A 134 -12.27 -5.94 9.71
CA ILE A 134 -13.12 -4.96 10.40
C ILE A 134 -14.42 -5.58 10.90
N SER A 135 -14.83 -6.75 10.41
CA SER A 135 -16.09 -7.41 10.81
C SER A 135 -16.30 -7.53 12.34
N PRO A 136 -15.28 -7.80 13.19
CA PRO A 136 -15.46 -7.80 14.64
C PRO A 136 -15.92 -6.45 15.22
N LEU A 137 -15.58 -5.32 14.52
CA LEU A 137 -15.95 -3.97 14.92
C LEU A 137 -17.44 -3.65 14.69
N ASN A 138 -18.19 -4.57 14.04
CA ASN A 138 -19.66 -4.45 13.94
C ASN A 138 -20.30 -4.35 15.33
N ARG A 139 -19.66 -4.92 16.38
CA ARG A 139 -20.13 -4.79 17.78
C ARG A 139 -20.01 -3.36 18.32
N LEU A 140 -19.18 -2.52 17.69
CA LEU A 140 -18.97 -1.12 18.05
C LEU A 140 -19.81 -0.16 17.16
N GLY A 141 -20.77 -0.69 16.38
CA GLY A 141 -21.61 0.09 15.48
C GLY A 141 -21.00 0.40 14.11
N ILE A 142 -19.87 -0.20 13.77
CA ILE A 142 -19.24 -0.05 12.44
C ILE A 142 -19.84 -1.10 11.49
N HIS A 143 -20.51 -0.65 10.44
CA HIS A 143 -21.12 -1.53 9.44
C HIS A 143 -20.08 -2.02 8.41
N ALA A 144 -19.25 -2.99 8.80
CA ALA A 144 -18.14 -3.48 7.98
C ALA A 144 -18.57 -4.03 6.62
N GLN A 145 -19.77 -4.62 6.53
CA GLN A 145 -20.29 -5.16 5.26
C GLN A 145 -20.66 -4.05 4.26
N GLU A 146 -21.17 -2.94 4.75
CA GLU A 146 -21.49 -1.78 3.93
C GLU A 146 -20.23 -1.09 3.42
N ILE A 147 -19.22 -0.93 4.30
CA ILE A 147 -17.90 -0.44 3.90
C ILE A 147 -17.31 -1.33 2.82
N ALA A 148 -17.38 -2.65 2.97
CA ALA A 148 -16.90 -3.60 1.97
C ALA A 148 -17.63 -3.47 0.63
N LEU A 149 -18.95 -3.30 0.67
CA LEU A 149 -19.75 -3.08 -0.54
C LEU A 149 -19.31 -1.81 -1.25
N VAL A 150 -19.23 -0.68 -0.52
CA VAL A 150 -18.80 0.61 -1.07
C VAL A 150 -17.41 0.51 -1.68
N MET A 151 -16.44 -0.09 -0.99
CA MET A 151 -15.08 -0.28 -1.50
C MET A 151 -15.06 -1.16 -2.75
N SER A 152 -15.82 -2.25 -2.76
CA SER A 152 -15.91 -3.16 -3.91
C SER A 152 -16.54 -2.47 -5.13
N LEU A 153 -17.59 -1.68 -4.92
CA LEU A 153 -18.22 -0.87 -5.96
C LEU A 153 -17.28 0.21 -6.47
N ALA A 154 -16.60 0.92 -5.56
CA ALA A 154 -15.62 1.94 -5.93
C ALA A 154 -14.53 1.36 -6.84
N LEU A 155 -13.90 0.23 -6.46
CA LEU A 155 -12.88 -0.43 -7.27
C LEU A 155 -13.40 -0.87 -8.64
N ARG A 156 -14.68 -1.24 -8.73
CA ARG A 156 -15.32 -1.61 -10.00
C ARG A 156 -15.59 -0.40 -10.89
N PHE A 157 -15.98 0.74 -10.29
CA PHE A 157 -16.32 1.94 -11.04
C PHE A 157 -15.10 2.77 -11.45
N ILE A 158 -13.96 2.68 -10.73
CA ILE A 158 -12.73 3.42 -11.06
C ILE A 158 -12.35 3.29 -12.55
N PRO A 159 -12.25 2.09 -13.17
CA PRO A 159 -11.93 1.98 -14.59
C PRO A 159 -12.97 2.68 -15.47
N THR A 160 -14.26 2.46 -15.22
CA THR A 160 -15.36 3.04 -16.00
C THR A 160 -15.33 4.57 -15.95
N LEU A 161 -15.21 5.14 -14.75
CA LEU A 161 -15.11 6.60 -14.56
C LEU A 161 -13.83 7.18 -15.18
N THR A 162 -12.75 6.42 -15.18
CA THR A 162 -11.49 6.83 -15.82
C THR A 162 -11.66 6.92 -17.33
N ASP A 163 -12.30 5.94 -17.94
CA ASP A 163 -12.54 5.93 -19.39
C ASP A 163 -13.52 7.02 -19.80
N GLU A 164 -14.61 7.24 -19.05
CA GLU A 164 -15.54 8.36 -19.27
C GLU A 164 -14.84 9.71 -19.12
N THR A 165 -14.01 9.87 -18.10
CA THR A 165 -13.24 11.10 -17.87
C THR A 165 -12.32 11.38 -19.05
N ARG A 166 -11.61 10.37 -19.56
CA ARG A 166 -10.75 10.53 -20.75
C ARG A 166 -11.56 10.96 -21.97
N ALA A 167 -12.69 10.31 -22.22
CA ALA A 167 -13.56 10.66 -23.34
C ALA A 167 -14.08 12.11 -23.25
N ILE A 168 -14.41 12.60 -22.05
CA ILE A 168 -14.83 13.99 -21.83
C ILE A 168 -13.66 14.94 -22.06
N VAL A 169 -12.45 14.63 -21.56
CA VAL A 169 -11.24 15.43 -21.77
C VAL A 169 -10.91 15.53 -23.25
N ASP A 170 -10.95 14.43 -23.98
CA ASP A 170 -10.68 14.38 -25.42
C ASP A 170 -11.70 15.22 -26.20
N ALA A 171 -12.99 15.09 -25.85
CA ALA A 171 -14.05 15.89 -26.48
C ALA A 171 -13.90 17.39 -26.21
N GLN A 172 -13.50 17.80 -25.00
CA GLN A 172 -13.28 19.21 -24.66
C GLN A 172 -12.00 19.75 -25.33
N SER A 173 -10.97 18.94 -25.44
CA SER A 173 -9.74 19.30 -26.16
C SER A 173 -10.03 19.52 -27.65
N ALA A 174 -10.83 18.67 -28.27
CA ALA A 174 -11.26 18.85 -29.68
C ALA A 174 -12.10 20.12 -29.89
N ARG A 175 -12.78 20.63 -28.85
CA ARG A 175 -13.50 21.91 -28.87
C ARG A 175 -12.62 23.14 -28.59
N GLY A 176 -11.30 22.95 -28.50
CA GLY A 176 -10.32 24.02 -28.21
C GLY A 176 -10.17 24.35 -26.73
N GLY A 177 -10.72 23.55 -25.83
CA GLY A 177 -10.49 23.65 -24.39
C GLY A 177 -9.08 23.15 -24.05
N SER A 178 -8.23 24.00 -23.47
CA SER A 178 -6.91 23.58 -22.97
C SER A 178 -6.79 23.92 -21.50
N ILE A 179 -6.40 22.91 -20.71
CA ILE A 179 -6.11 23.09 -19.28
C ILE A 179 -4.68 23.62 -19.09
N GLU A 180 -3.79 23.34 -20.06
CA GLU A 180 -2.37 23.62 -19.95
C GLU A 180 -1.99 25.02 -20.44
N THR A 181 -2.73 25.55 -21.40
CA THR A 181 -2.43 26.82 -22.07
C THR A 181 -3.52 27.87 -21.84
N GLY A 182 -3.12 29.14 -21.80
CA GLY A 182 -4.04 30.27 -21.65
C GLY A 182 -4.00 30.95 -20.28
N SER A 183 -4.83 31.99 -20.12
CA SER A 183 -4.98 32.73 -18.87
C SER A 183 -5.63 31.87 -17.77
N LEU A 184 -5.45 32.24 -16.50
CA LEU A 184 -6.08 31.54 -15.35
C LEU A 184 -7.59 31.40 -15.51
N ALA A 185 -8.28 32.45 -15.99
CA ALA A 185 -9.72 32.43 -16.23
C ALA A 185 -10.11 31.41 -17.32
N GLN A 186 -9.33 31.28 -18.39
CA GLN A 186 -9.55 30.29 -19.45
C GLN A 186 -9.32 28.86 -18.95
N ARG A 187 -8.29 28.64 -18.14
CA ARG A 187 -8.03 27.33 -17.50
C ARG A 187 -9.16 26.91 -16.56
N ILE A 188 -9.66 27.83 -15.72
CA ILE A 188 -10.79 27.54 -14.82
C ILE A 188 -12.05 27.22 -15.64
N LYS A 189 -12.31 27.95 -16.73
CA LYS A 189 -13.44 27.66 -17.62
C LYS A 189 -13.30 26.30 -18.30
N ALA A 190 -12.12 25.95 -18.79
CA ALA A 190 -11.84 24.63 -19.38
C ALA A 190 -12.00 23.51 -18.34
N MET A 191 -11.51 23.73 -17.12
CA MET A 191 -11.64 22.77 -16.02
C MET A 191 -13.11 22.56 -15.61
N SER A 192 -13.92 23.63 -15.52
CA SER A 192 -15.35 23.52 -15.23
C SER A 192 -16.11 22.77 -16.33
N ALA A 193 -15.73 22.95 -17.60
CA ALA A 193 -16.31 22.25 -18.73
C ALA A 193 -16.03 20.72 -18.72
N ILE A 194 -15.01 20.27 -17.97
CA ILE A 194 -14.68 18.86 -17.75
C ILE A 194 -15.33 18.35 -16.47
N ILE A 195 -15.22 19.09 -15.39
CA ILE A 195 -15.70 18.66 -14.06
C ILE A 195 -17.22 18.50 -14.03
N VAL A 196 -17.97 19.45 -14.60
CA VAL A 196 -19.44 19.44 -14.54
C VAL A 196 -20.03 18.19 -15.21
N PRO A 197 -19.65 17.79 -16.44
CA PRO A 197 -20.13 16.56 -17.05
C PRO A 197 -19.74 15.29 -16.27
N ILE A 198 -18.53 15.24 -15.68
CA ILE A 198 -18.08 14.10 -14.86
C ILE A 198 -18.99 13.97 -13.63
N PHE A 199 -19.25 15.06 -12.90
CA PHE A 199 -20.15 15.03 -11.76
C PHE A 199 -21.56 14.60 -12.14
N ALA A 200 -22.11 15.17 -13.21
CA ALA A 200 -23.43 14.79 -13.71
C ALA A 200 -23.50 13.32 -14.12
N GLY A 201 -22.45 12.78 -14.74
CA GLY A 201 -22.32 11.36 -15.07
C GLY A 201 -22.28 10.49 -13.82
N THR A 202 -21.42 10.85 -12.86
CA THR A 202 -21.27 10.12 -11.60
C THR A 202 -22.58 10.06 -10.79
N LEU A 203 -23.33 11.18 -10.73
CA LEU A 203 -24.64 11.21 -10.06
C LEU A 203 -25.65 10.29 -10.76
N ARG A 204 -25.70 10.30 -12.09
CA ARG A 204 -26.55 9.35 -12.83
C ARG A 204 -26.19 7.89 -12.58
N HIS A 205 -24.88 7.58 -12.46
CA HIS A 205 -24.43 6.24 -12.10
C HIS A 205 -24.87 5.87 -10.68
N ALA A 206 -24.81 6.79 -9.73
CA ALA A 206 -25.28 6.58 -8.36
C ALA A 206 -26.79 6.31 -8.31
N ASP A 207 -27.60 7.09 -9.04
CA ASP A 207 -29.05 6.90 -9.12
C ASP A 207 -29.40 5.54 -9.75
N ASN A 208 -28.76 5.18 -10.85
CA ASN A 208 -28.97 3.88 -11.51
C ASN A 208 -28.55 2.72 -10.61
N LEU A 209 -27.48 2.88 -9.83
CA LEU A 209 -27.03 1.87 -8.89
C LEU A 209 -28.01 1.71 -7.73
N SER A 210 -28.52 2.81 -7.18
CA SER A 210 -29.56 2.78 -6.13
C SER A 210 -30.78 2.01 -6.60
N LEU A 211 -31.33 2.34 -7.77
CA LEU A 211 -32.46 1.64 -8.36
C LEU A 211 -32.17 0.14 -8.59
N ALA A 212 -30.94 -0.19 -9.02
CA ALA A 212 -30.54 -1.58 -9.22
C ALA A 212 -30.39 -2.35 -7.91
N LEU A 213 -29.97 -1.71 -6.82
CA LEU A 213 -29.90 -2.31 -5.48
C LEU A 213 -31.32 -2.51 -4.91
N ASP A 214 -32.21 -1.53 -5.05
CA ASP A 214 -33.61 -1.62 -4.63
C ASP A 214 -34.34 -2.76 -5.36
N ALA A 215 -34.15 -2.87 -6.67
CA ALA A 215 -34.72 -3.96 -7.47
C ALA A 215 -34.19 -5.36 -7.08
N ARG A 216 -33.03 -5.42 -6.40
CA ARG A 216 -32.45 -6.64 -5.85
C ARG A 216 -32.75 -6.83 -4.37
N CYS A 217 -33.67 -6.05 -3.81
CA CYS A 217 -34.06 -6.07 -2.39
C CYS A 217 -32.82 -5.93 -1.47
N TYR A 218 -31.96 -4.94 -1.77
CA TYR A 218 -30.83 -4.66 -0.92
C TYR A 218 -31.32 -3.99 0.37
N GLU A 219 -31.11 -4.62 1.52
CA GLU A 219 -31.38 -4.07 2.85
C GLU A 219 -30.08 -3.90 3.62
N GLU A 220 -29.93 -2.78 4.30
CA GLU A 220 -28.80 -2.48 5.16
C GLU A 220 -28.81 -3.37 6.42
N GLY A 221 -27.64 -3.71 6.93
CA GLY A 221 -27.50 -4.45 8.20
C GLY A 221 -27.75 -5.97 8.11
N ILE A 222 -28.23 -6.51 7.01
CA ILE A 222 -28.43 -7.95 6.85
C ILE A 222 -27.11 -8.66 6.61
N ARG A 223 -26.81 -9.70 7.38
CA ARG A 223 -25.64 -10.56 7.20
C ARG A 223 -25.73 -11.28 5.85
N ARG A 224 -24.74 -11.03 4.99
CA ARG A 224 -24.65 -11.65 3.66
C ARG A 224 -23.54 -12.67 3.62
N THR A 225 -23.78 -13.71 2.84
CA THR A 225 -22.77 -14.73 2.54
C THR A 225 -21.97 -14.32 1.31
N HIS A 226 -20.66 -14.57 1.33
CA HIS A 226 -19.81 -14.36 0.15
C HIS A 226 -19.85 -15.61 -0.74
N TRP A 227 -20.06 -15.42 -2.05
CA TRP A 227 -19.98 -16.51 -3.05
C TRP A 227 -18.63 -17.24 -3.02
N ARG A 228 -17.55 -16.52 -2.74
CA ARG A 228 -16.21 -17.07 -2.52
C ARG A 228 -15.77 -16.76 -1.11
N ALA A 229 -16.17 -17.63 -0.18
CA ALA A 229 -15.71 -17.52 1.18
C ALA A 229 -14.19 -17.72 1.24
N LEU A 230 -13.50 -16.84 1.96
CA LEU A 230 -12.07 -16.98 2.22
C LEU A 230 -11.85 -18.16 3.16
N THR A 231 -11.01 -19.12 2.79
CA THR A 231 -10.71 -20.33 3.57
C THR A 231 -9.23 -20.37 3.92
N ILE A 232 -8.94 -20.50 5.21
CA ILE A 232 -7.57 -20.63 5.70
C ILE A 232 -7.06 -22.04 5.37
N ALA A 233 -5.94 -22.13 4.67
CA ALA A 233 -5.27 -23.36 4.30
C ALA A 233 -4.00 -23.59 5.14
N ALA A 234 -3.44 -24.80 5.14
CA ALA A 234 -2.22 -25.12 5.88
C ALA A 234 -1.02 -24.21 5.53
N ARG A 235 -0.93 -23.75 4.28
CA ARG A 235 0.09 -22.79 3.84
C ARG A 235 -0.02 -21.42 4.50
N ASP A 236 -1.24 -20.98 4.87
CA ASP A 236 -1.47 -19.72 5.56
C ASP A 236 -0.98 -19.82 7.02
N LEU A 237 -1.14 -20.99 7.64
CA LEU A 237 -0.59 -21.28 8.96
C LEU A 237 0.95 -21.30 8.94
N ILE A 238 1.55 -21.90 7.91
CA ILE A 238 3.03 -21.89 7.74
C ILE A 238 3.54 -20.46 7.59
N PHE A 239 2.87 -19.64 6.79
CA PHE A 239 3.23 -18.22 6.62
C PHE A 239 3.08 -17.44 7.93
N ALA A 240 1.97 -17.63 8.65
CA ALA A 240 1.75 -16.98 9.95
C ALA A 240 2.80 -17.42 10.97
N ALA A 241 3.13 -18.71 11.05
CA ALA A 241 4.20 -19.22 11.90
C ALA A 241 5.56 -18.60 11.56
N ALA A 242 5.90 -18.49 10.28
CA ALA A 242 7.14 -17.85 9.84
C ALA A 242 7.21 -16.38 10.26
N VAL A 243 6.11 -15.63 10.15
CA VAL A 243 6.03 -14.23 10.61
C VAL A 243 6.18 -14.14 12.14
N ILE A 244 5.54 -15.02 12.90
CA ILE A 244 5.66 -15.05 14.36
C ILE A 244 7.10 -15.37 14.79
N ILE A 245 7.75 -16.35 14.15
CA ILE A 245 9.16 -16.69 14.42
C ILE A 245 10.06 -15.49 14.10
N TYR A 246 9.81 -14.79 13.00
CA TYR A 246 10.54 -13.59 12.65
C TYR A 246 10.41 -12.49 13.72
N ILE A 247 9.18 -12.21 14.16
CA ILE A 247 8.91 -11.21 15.21
C ILE A 247 9.62 -11.61 16.51
N ALA A 248 9.49 -12.87 16.92
CA ALA A 248 10.15 -13.40 18.11
C ALA A 248 11.68 -13.30 18.03
N ALA A 249 12.26 -13.61 16.87
CA ALA A 249 13.71 -13.52 16.65
C ALA A 249 14.23 -12.08 16.73
N ILE A 250 13.48 -11.08 16.20
CA ILE A 250 13.86 -9.67 16.30
C ILE A 250 13.76 -9.15 17.74
N ILE A 251 12.75 -9.59 18.51
CA ILE A 251 12.57 -9.17 19.90
C ILE A 251 13.60 -9.83 20.81
N ALA A 252 14.06 -11.05 20.49
CA ALA A 252 15.03 -11.80 21.30
C ALA A 252 16.49 -11.40 21.05
N LEU A 253 16.82 -10.77 19.90
CA LEU A 253 18.14 -10.29 19.51
C LEU A 253 18.35 -8.82 19.93
#